data_35af14e37256bf4d8e66fbd656e7a3fc
#
_entry.id   35af14e37256bf4d8e66fbd656e7a3fc
#
_cell.length_a   1.000
_cell.length_b   1.000
_cell.length_c   1.000
_cell.angle_alpha   90.00
_cell.angle_beta   90.00
_cell.angle_gamma   90.00
#
_symmetry.space_group_name_H-M   'P 1'
#
loop_
_entity.id
_entity.type
_entity.pdbx_description
1 polymer ?
#
loop_
_entity_poly.entity_id
_entity_poly.type
_entity_poly.pdbx_seq_one_letter_code
_entity_poly.pdbx_strand_id
1 'polypeptide(L)'
;SNKYADRGELFEGLEIWEDEKYREIQGTYPVIFFSFAKIKQTTYKETIEKIKKIIFDLYQEYAFIGKWDGLTDKEKENFNNISYDMSDVIAQEAIVDLSNYLSRYYGKKVIILLDEYDTPMQEAYVNGFWDELASFTRSLFNSTFKTNPYLERAIMTGITRVSKESVFSDLNNLEVVTTTSNKYMTASGFTEEEGFNSLEKFGYGDKKEEIKKWYDGFVFGKITDIYNPWSILNFLDKGKIDTYWANTSSNGLVSKLVREGDADLKSVFEELLKGKNILCPIDEQIVYNQLDDDSEAVWSLLLASGYLKVVSIEKKVVGKRQLYELSLTNMEVLDMFYDMVRGWFKKSAGNYNAFVKALLINDVEAMNEYMNVISEEIFSNFDVGTKPSKLQPERFYHGFVLGLLVDLAEDYIVTSNRESGF
;
A
#
# COMPACT_ATOMS: atom_id res chain seq x y z
N SER A 1 -4.06 20.91 -15.65
CA SER A 1 -4.55 22.00 -14.76
C SER A 1 -4.34 23.35 -15.41
N ASN A 2 -5.27 24.28 -15.24
CA ASN A 2 -5.15 25.67 -15.71
C ASN A 2 -3.85 26.35 -15.19
N LYS A 3 -3.39 25.97 -14.01
CA LYS A 3 -2.12 26.44 -13.40
C LYS A 3 -0.88 26.12 -14.26
N TYR A 4 -0.96 25.11 -15.11
CA TYR A 4 0.13 24.61 -15.95
C TYR A 4 -0.25 24.61 -17.44
N ALA A 5 -1.14 25.52 -17.85
CA ALA A 5 -1.64 25.57 -19.23
C ALA A 5 -0.53 25.86 -20.27
N ASP A 6 0.49 26.57 -19.86
CA ASP A 6 1.67 26.95 -20.65
C ASP A 6 2.83 25.94 -20.59
N ARG A 7 2.63 24.80 -19.91
CA ARG A 7 3.69 23.81 -19.66
C ARG A 7 3.53 22.55 -20.54
N GLY A 8 3.15 22.73 -21.80
CA GLY A 8 3.02 21.62 -22.77
C GLY A 8 4.34 20.88 -23.02
N GLU A 9 5.46 21.59 -22.90
CA GLU A 9 6.81 21.03 -23.07
C GLU A 9 7.13 19.84 -22.15
N LEU A 10 6.44 19.74 -21.02
CA LEU A 10 6.62 18.63 -20.08
C LEU A 10 6.13 17.28 -20.64
N PHE A 11 5.34 17.29 -21.69
CA PHE A 11 4.76 16.10 -22.31
C PHE A 11 5.40 15.76 -23.65
N GLU A 12 6.34 16.58 -24.14
CA GLU A 12 7.07 16.33 -25.39
C GLU A 12 7.86 15.02 -25.28
N GLY A 13 7.72 14.17 -26.31
CA GLY A 13 8.35 12.85 -26.34
C GLY A 13 7.60 11.76 -25.56
N LEU A 14 6.47 12.06 -24.91
CA LEU A 14 5.58 11.09 -24.32
C LEU A 14 4.48 10.64 -25.30
N GLU A 15 4.10 9.38 -25.25
CA GLU A 15 3.05 8.80 -26.12
C GLU A 15 1.74 9.59 -26.07
N ILE A 16 1.34 10.07 -24.87
CA ILE A 16 0.13 10.87 -24.70
C ILE A 16 0.17 12.17 -25.55
N TRP A 17 1.36 12.69 -25.85
CA TRP A 17 1.51 13.93 -26.62
C TRP A 17 1.38 13.75 -28.13
N GLU A 18 1.44 12.48 -28.61
CA GLU A 18 1.21 12.15 -30.01
C GLU A 18 -0.26 12.34 -30.43
N ASP A 19 -1.22 12.25 -29.47
CA ASP A 19 -2.64 12.42 -29.73
C ASP A 19 -3.09 13.88 -29.52
N GLU A 20 -3.54 14.53 -30.60
CA GLU A 20 -4.08 15.89 -30.62
C GLU A 20 -5.14 16.13 -29.56
N LYS A 21 -6.03 15.15 -29.34
CA LYS A 21 -7.09 15.20 -28.33
C LYS A 21 -6.56 15.52 -26.95
N TYR A 22 -5.41 14.94 -26.56
CA TYR A 22 -4.84 15.20 -25.25
C TYR A 22 -4.09 16.52 -25.19
N ARG A 23 -3.47 16.95 -26.29
CA ARG A 23 -2.88 18.30 -26.38
C ARG A 23 -3.93 19.39 -26.21
N GLU A 24 -5.11 19.24 -26.86
CA GLU A 24 -6.21 20.21 -26.76
C GLU A 24 -6.79 20.35 -25.35
N ILE A 25 -6.81 19.28 -24.55
CA ILE A 25 -7.35 19.34 -23.18
C ILE A 25 -6.32 19.73 -22.13
N GLN A 26 -5.02 19.72 -22.47
CA GLN A 26 -3.98 20.09 -21.54
C GLN A 26 -4.18 21.51 -21.02
N GLY A 27 -4.12 21.70 -19.71
CA GLY A 27 -4.27 23.01 -19.08
C GLY A 27 -5.68 23.61 -19.07
N THR A 28 -6.71 22.94 -19.62
CA THR A 28 -8.05 23.52 -19.77
C THR A 28 -9.00 23.30 -18.61
N TYR A 29 -8.69 22.42 -17.66
CA TYR A 29 -9.55 22.13 -16.52
C TYR A 29 -9.01 22.73 -15.21
N PRO A 30 -9.88 23.27 -14.34
CA PRO A 30 -9.52 23.46 -12.95
C PRO A 30 -9.32 22.11 -12.27
N VAL A 31 -8.21 21.92 -11.58
CA VAL A 31 -7.85 20.65 -10.92
C VAL A 31 -7.64 20.89 -9.45
N ILE A 32 -8.43 20.23 -8.62
CA ILE A 32 -8.24 20.17 -7.17
C ILE A 32 -7.38 18.94 -6.88
N PHE A 33 -6.18 19.15 -6.35
CA PHE A 33 -5.28 18.08 -5.96
C PHE A 33 -4.97 18.16 -4.46
N PHE A 34 -5.14 17.06 -3.76
CA PHE A 34 -4.70 16.92 -2.38
C PHE A 34 -4.26 15.48 -2.09
N SER A 35 -3.36 15.31 -1.12
CA SER A 35 -2.79 14.02 -0.76
C SER A 35 -2.88 13.79 0.75
N PHE A 36 -3.25 12.58 1.12
CA PHE A 36 -3.28 12.13 2.51
C PHE A 36 -2.01 11.36 2.93
N ALA A 37 -1.01 11.26 2.07
CA ALA A 37 0.25 10.54 2.31
C ALA A 37 0.97 10.94 3.62
N LYS A 38 0.78 12.18 4.08
CA LYS A 38 1.43 12.71 5.30
C LYS A 38 0.56 12.58 6.56
N ILE A 39 -0.60 11.94 6.49
CA ILE A 39 -1.49 11.79 7.64
C ILE A 39 -1.16 10.46 8.33
N LYS A 40 -0.23 10.51 9.28
CA LYS A 40 0.25 9.36 10.06
C LYS A 40 0.12 9.60 11.56
N GLN A 41 -1.00 10.18 11.97
CA GLN A 41 -1.31 10.49 13.36
C GLN A 41 -1.89 9.26 14.06
N THR A 42 -1.63 9.16 15.37
CA THR A 42 -2.04 8.02 16.19
C THR A 42 -3.35 8.25 16.94
N THR A 43 -3.99 9.42 16.76
CA THR A 43 -5.27 9.75 17.38
C THR A 43 -6.25 10.36 16.37
N TYR A 44 -7.53 10.12 16.57
CA TYR A 44 -8.60 10.72 15.75
C TYR A 44 -8.48 12.24 15.66
N LYS A 45 -8.31 12.90 16.82
CA LYS A 45 -8.23 14.37 16.90
C LYS A 45 -7.12 14.94 16.03
N GLU A 46 -5.91 14.42 16.17
CA GLU A 46 -4.77 14.90 15.38
C GLU A 46 -4.94 14.59 13.89
N THR A 47 -5.56 13.46 13.54
CA THR A 47 -5.87 13.08 12.15
C THR A 47 -6.81 14.11 11.52
N ILE A 48 -7.90 14.47 12.21
CA ILE A 48 -8.86 15.47 11.75
C ILE A 48 -8.21 16.87 11.64
N GLU A 49 -7.38 17.25 12.59
CA GLU A 49 -6.62 18.50 12.52
C GLU A 49 -5.71 18.55 11.28
N LYS A 50 -5.08 17.43 10.91
CA LYS A 50 -4.28 17.34 9.66
C LYS A 50 -5.12 17.42 8.40
N ILE A 51 -6.29 16.75 8.37
CA ILE A 51 -7.22 16.86 7.22
C ILE A 51 -7.69 18.31 7.07
N LYS A 52 -8.10 18.96 8.16
CA LYS A 52 -8.50 20.38 8.15
C LYS A 52 -7.38 21.28 7.65
N LYS A 53 -6.14 21.01 8.07
CA LYS A 53 -4.98 21.75 7.58
C LYS A 53 -4.80 21.58 6.06
N ILE A 54 -4.90 20.37 5.53
CA ILE A 54 -4.81 20.14 4.08
C ILE A 54 -5.89 20.92 3.33
N ILE A 55 -7.13 20.89 3.83
CA ILE A 55 -8.25 21.65 3.24
C ILE A 55 -7.98 23.15 3.30
N PHE A 56 -7.49 23.68 4.42
CA PHE A 56 -7.13 25.09 4.54
C PHE A 56 -6.02 25.46 3.56
N ASP A 57 -4.93 24.71 3.52
CA ASP A 57 -3.79 24.96 2.62
C ASP A 57 -4.27 24.94 1.15
N LEU A 58 -5.18 24.02 0.80
CA LEU A 58 -5.81 23.98 -0.53
C LEU A 58 -6.58 25.28 -0.84
N TYR A 59 -7.36 25.80 0.09
CA TYR A 59 -8.08 27.07 -0.10
C TYR A 59 -7.13 28.25 -0.24
N GLN A 60 -5.96 28.23 0.42
CA GLN A 60 -4.94 29.26 0.25
C GLN A 60 -4.35 29.28 -1.17
N GLU A 61 -4.23 28.12 -1.81
CA GLU A 61 -3.81 28.06 -3.24
C GLU A 61 -4.81 28.78 -4.16
N TYR A 62 -6.08 28.83 -3.78
CA TYR A 62 -7.17 29.48 -4.51
C TYR A 62 -7.65 30.77 -3.83
N ALA A 63 -6.82 31.44 -3.03
CA ALA A 63 -7.21 32.64 -2.28
C ALA A 63 -7.79 33.76 -3.16
N PHE A 64 -7.42 33.80 -4.45
CA PHE A 64 -7.99 34.74 -5.41
C PHE A 64 -9.49 34.56 -5.64
N ILE A 65 -10.04 33.36 -5.45
CA ILE A 65 -11.46 33.04 -5.53
C ILE A 65 -12.24 33.79 -4.43
N GLY A 66 -11.72 33.83 -3.21
CA GLY A 66 -12.35 34.58 -2.11
C GLY A 66 -12.53 36.06 -2.36
N LYS A 67 -11.77 36.63 -3.31
CA LYS A 67 -11.85 38.02 -3.75
C LYS A 67 -12.64 38.23 -5.03
N TRP A 68 -13.12 37.14 -5.65
CA TRP A 68 -13.83 37.20 -6.91
C TRP A 68 -15.25 37.78 -6.74
N ASP A 69 -15.63 38.75 -7.60
CA ASP A 69 -16.95 39.41 -7.54
C ASP A 69 -18.12 38.49 -7.98
N GLY A 70 -17.83 37.34 -8.57
CA GLY A 70 -18.84 36.31 -8.86
C GLY A 70 -19.34 35.53 -7.66
N LEU A 71 -18.75 35.70 -6.48
CA LEU A 71 -19.23 35.16 -5.22
C LEU A 71 -20.20 36.13 -4.55
N THR A 72 -21.28 35.59 -3.99
CA THR A 72 -22.16 36.34 -3.07
C THR A 72 -21.42 36.65 -1.75
N ASP A 73 -21.91 37.62 -0.99
CA ASP A 73 -21.31 37.97 0.32
C ASP A 73 -21.28 36.76 1.27
N LYS A 74 -22.33 35.91 1.23
CA LYS A 74 -22.39 34.69 2.04
C LYS A 74 -21.35 33.65 1.60
N GLU A 75 -21.11 33.49 0.29
CA GLU A 75 -20.08 32.59 -0.22
C GLU A 75 -18.67 33.09 0.12
N LYS A 76 -18.44 34.42 0.07
CA LYS A 76 -17.19 35.01 0.55
C LYS A 76 -16.96 34.77 2.04
N GLU A 77 -18.01 34.89 2.85
CA GLU A 77 -17.97 34.56 4.28
C GLU A 77 -17.64 33.08 4.47
N ASN A 78 -18.34 32.15 3.77
CA ASN A 78 -18.08 30.73 3.84
C ASN A 78 -16.65 30.36 3.40
N PHE A 79 -16.15 30.98 2.33
CA PHE A 79 -14.76 30.78 1.88
C PHE A 79 -13.75 31.21 2.95
N ASN A 80 -14.00 32.34 3.62
CA ASN A 80 -13.11 32.89 4.65
C ASN A 80 -13.23 32.14 6.01
N ASN A 81 -14.32 31.39 6.22
CA ASN A 81 -14.51 30.57 7.42
C ASN A 81 -13.70 29.23 7.37
N ILE A 82 -13.09 28.91 6.24
CA ILE A 82 -12.17 27.78 6.15
C ILE A 82 -10.90 28.13 6.93
N SER A 83 -10.72 27.45 8.07
CA SER A 83 -9.65 27.68 9.04
C SER A 83 -9.20 26.36 9.67
N TYR A 84 -8.12 26.36 10.42
CA TYR A 84 -7.64 25.16 11.13
C TYR A 84 -8.65 24.64 12.17
N ASP A 85 -9.45 25.51 12.76
CA ASP A 85 -10.45 25.25 13.81
C ASP A 85 -11.89 25.19 13.28
N MET A 86 -12.06 25.11 11.94
CA MET A 86 -13.39 24.91 11.36
C MET A 86 -14.05 23.63 11.92
N SER A 87 -15.38 23.64 11.98
CA SER A 87 -16.13 22.45 12.40
C SER A 87 -15.95 21.29 11.40
N ASP A 88 -16.19 20.06 11.85
CA ASP A 88 -16.12 18.87 11.00
C ASP A 88 -17.11 18.98 9.82
N VAL A 89 -18.30 19.54 10.05
CA VAL A 89 -19.29 19.75 8.99
C VAL A 89 -18.76 20.69 7.91
N ILE A 90 -18.12 21.79 8.28
CA ILE A 90 -17.50 22.72 7.31
C ILE A 90 -16.39 22.00 6.53
N ALA A 91 -15.56 21.23 7.20
CA ALA A 91 -14.50 20.49 6.55
C ALA A 91 -15.03 19.43 5.55
N GLN A 92 -16.12 18.75 5.88
CA GLN A 92 -16.78 17.76 5.04
C GLN A 92 -17.38 18.35 3.76
N GLU A 93 -17.83 19.60 3.78
CA GLU A 93 -18.44 20.29 2.63
C GLU A 93 -17.43 21.13 1.83
N ALA A 94 -16.26 21.39 2.39
CA ALA A 94 -15.27 22.34 1.81
C ALA A 94 -14.87 22.00 0.36
N ILE A 95 -14.70 20.73 0.00
CA ILE A 95 -14.24 20.36 -1.34
C ILE A 95 -15.35 20.56 -2.39
N VAL A 96 -16.61 20.29 -2.05
CA VAL A 96 -17.73 20.54 -2.98
C VAL A 96 -17.97 22.05 -3.14
N ASP A 97 -17.82 22.84 -2.08
CA ASP A 97 -17.92 24.31 -2.16
C ASP A 97 -16.81 24.87 -3.06
N LEU A 98 -15.57 24.46 -2.86
CA LEU A 98 -14.46 24.86 -3.72
C LEU A 98 -14.69 24.45 -5.19
N SER A 99 -15.25 23.24 -5.41
CA SER A 99 -15.62 22.77 -6.75
C SER A 99 -16.63 23.68 -7.42
N ASN A 100 -17.66 24.13 -6.68
CA ASN A 100 -18.65 25.11 -7.14
C ASN A 100 -17.98 26.42 -7.56
N TYR A 101 -17.18 27.00 -6.67
CA TYR A 101 -16.55 28.30 -6.93
C TYR A 101 -15.59 28.24 -8.14
N LEU A 102 -14.75 27.23 -8.22
CA LEU A 102 -13.83 27.03 -9.35
C LEU A 102 -14.57 26.75 -10.65
N SER A 103 -15.63 25.94 -10.61
CA SER A 103 -16.42 25.64 -11.82
C SER A 103 -17.07 26.90 -12.40
N ARG A 104 -17.60 27.79 -11.57
CA ARG A 104 -18.19 29.06 -11.97
C ARG A 104 -17.13 30.04 -12.46
N TYR A 105 -15.97 30.12 -11.77
CA TYR A 105 -14.88 31.01 -12.15
C TYR A 105 -14.29 30.67 -13.53
N TYR A 106 -14.04 29.37 -13.77
CA TYR A 106 -13.42 28.92 -15.02
C TYR A 106 -14.45 28.54 -16.12
N GLY A 107 -15.74 28.54 -15.80
CA GLY A 107 -16.80 28.11 -16.73
C GLY A 107 -16.71 26.63 -17.10
N LYS A 108 -16.05 25.79 -16.29
CA LYS A 108 -15.78 24.38 -16.58
C LYS A 108 -15.76 23.56 -15.29
N LYS A 109 -16.35 22.37 -15.30
CA LYS A 109 -16.35 21.46 -14.16
C LYS A 109 -14.93 21.12 -13.72
N VAL A 110 -14.77 20.77 -12.45
CA VAL A 110 -13.46 20.45 -11.86
C VAL A 110 -13.05 18.99 -12.05
N ILE A 111 -11.76 18.75 -12.10
CA ILE A 111 -11.18 17.42 -11.91
C ILE A 111 -10.63 17.36 -10.49
N ILE A 112 -10.93 16.28 -9.76
CA ILE A 112 -10.40 16.06 -8.39
C ILE A 112 -9.42 14.90 -8.42
N LEU A 113 -8.24 15.13 -7.86
CA LEU A 113 -7.19 14.11 -7.69
C LEU A 113 -6.90 13.97 -6.20
N LEU A 114 -7.17 12.81 -5.64
CA LEU A 114 -6.90 12.48 -4.24
C LEU A 114 -5.89 11.34 -4.18
N ASP A 115 -4.74 11.63 -3.62
CA ASP A 115 -3.64 10.70 -3.50
C ASP A 115 -3.56 10.09 -2.10
N GLU A 116 -3.29 8.78 -2.03
CA GLU A 116 -3.18 7.99 -0.80
C GLU A 116 -4.36 8.18 0.17
N TYR A 117 -5.58 8.05 -0.34
CA TYR A 117 -6.80 8.26 0.44
C TYR A 117 -6.93 7.34 1.66
N ASP A 118 -6.29 6.19 1.63
CA ASP A 118 -6.37 5.14 2.63
C ASP A 118 -5.30 5.23 3.73
N THR A 119 -4.25 6.04 3.56
CA THR A 119 -3.20 6.21 4.57
C THR A 119 -3.75 6.55 5.97
N PRO A 120 -4.64 7.56 6.16
CA PRO A 120 -5.20 7.83 7.49
C PRO A 120 -6.09 6.70 8.00
N MET A 121 -6.72 5.93 7.11
CA MET A 121 -7.57 4.80 7.47
C MET A 121 -6.73 3.63 7.99
N GLN A 122 -5.56 3.38 7.39
CA GLN A 122 -4.59 2.42 7.89
C GLN A 122 -4.10 2.77 9.30
N GLU A 123 -3.75 4.04 9.53
CA GLU A 123 -3.34 4.51 10.87
C GLU A 123 -4.48 4.38 11.89
N ALA A 124 -5.71 4.69 11.49
CA ALA A 124 -6.88 4.54 12.35
C ALA A 124 -7.14 3.09 12.77
N TYR A 125 -6.95 2.14 11.84
CA TYR A 125 -7.04 0.72 12.15
C TYR A 125 -5.95 0.28 13.14
N VAL A 126 -4.70 0.63 12.89
CA VAL A 126 -3.56 0.25 13.75
C VAL A 126 -3.68 0.83 15.16
N ASN A 127 -4.25 2.05 15.30
CA ASN A 127 -4.33 2.78 16.56
C ASN A 127 -5.72 2.78 17.21
N GLY A 128 -6.70 2.06 16.63
CA GLY A 128 -8.00 1.77 17.27
C GLY A 128 -9.05 2.90 17.25
N PHE A 129 -8.99 3.82 16.27
CA PHE A 129 -10.00 4.88 16.07
C PHE A 129 -10.67 4.82 14.69
N TRP A 130 -10.78 3.60 14.15
CA TRP A 130 -11.35 3.33 12.82
C TRP A 130 -12.77 3.89 12.63
N ASP A 131 -13.68 3.61 13.56
CA ASP A 131 -15.10 3.93 13.39
C ASP A 131 -15.35 5.43 13.30
N GLU A 132 -14.67 6.21 14.14
CA GLU A 132 -14.79 7.67 14.14
C GLU A 132 -14.27 8.25 12.81
N LEU A 133 -13.10 7.79 12.36
CA LEU A 133 -12.51 8.30 11.12
C LEU A 133 -13.32 7.85 9.90
N ALA A 134 -13.81 6.61 9.87
CA ALA A 134 -14.64 6.09 8.79
C ALA A 134 -15.93 6.90 8.64
N SER A 135 -16.56 7.30 9.75
CA SER A 135 -17.77 8.17 9.75
C SER A 135 -17.48 9.54 9.15
N PHE A 136 -16.40 10.19 9.56
CA PHE A 136 -15.98 11.49 9.03
C PHE A 136 -15.66 11.42 7.54
N THR A 137 -14.83 10.43 7.15
CA THR A 137 -14.37 10.26 5.76
C THR A 137 -15.52 9.92 4.82
N ARG A 138 -16.50 9.11 5.27
CA ARG A 138 -17.71 8.82 4.50
C ARG A 138 -18.48 10.10 4.15
N SER A 139 -18.68 10.98 5.10
CA SER A 139 -19.37 12.25 4.88
C SER A 139 -18.60 13.14 3.92
N LEU A 140 -17.30 13.30 4.11
CA LEU A 140 -16.41 14.07 3.21
C LEU A 140 -16.46 13.54 1.78
N PHE A 141 -16.37 12.21 1.58
CA PHE A 141 -16.36 11.62 0.25
C PHE A 141 -17.72 11.63 -0.43
N ASN A 142 -18.81 11.49 0.34
CA ASN A 142 -20.15 11.62 -0.22
C ASN A 142 -20.39 13.03 -0.76
N SER A 143 -20.06 14.07 0.01
CA SER A 143 -20.18 15.46 -0.45
C SER A 143 -19.27 15.71 -1.67
N THR A 144 -18.03 15.23 -1.63
CA THR A 144 -17.04 15.50 -2.68
C THR A 144 -17.33 14.77 -3.98
N PHE A 145 -17.76 13.50 -3.95
CA PHE A 145 -17.76 12.61 -5.12
C PHE A 145 -19.15 12.12 -5.55
N LYS A 146 -20.10 11.95 -4.62
CA LYS A 146 -21.40 11.33 -4.95
C LYS A 146 -22.38 12.29 -5.61
N THR A 147 -22.57 13.46 -5.00
CA THR A 147 -23.61 14.42 -5.37
C THR A 147 -23.05 15.75 -5.85
N ASN A 148 -21.77 15.81 -6.19
CA ASN A 148 -21.12 17.02 -6.63
C ASN A 148 -21.43 17.33 -8.11
N PRO A 149 -22.33 18.28 -8.42
CA PRO A 149 -22.74 18.60 -9.79
C PRO A 149 -21.62 19.33 -10.56
N TYR A 150 -20.61 19.83 -9.86
CA TYR A 150 -19.47 20.57 -10.39
C TYR A 150 -18.30 19.68 -10.75
N LEU A 151 -18.39 18.38 -10.45
CA LEU A 151 -17.36 17.39 -10.75
C LEU A 151 -17.44 16.91 -12.19
N GLU A 152 -16.34 17.00 -12.92
CA GLU A 152 -16.17 16.36 -14.23
C GLU A 152 -15.70 14.92 -14.09
N ARG A 153 -14.63 14.74 -13.33
CA ARG A 153 -13.99 13.45 -13.08
C ARG A 153 -13.18 13.49 -11.77
N ALA A 154 -13.09 12.34 -11.11
CA ALA A 154 -12.18 12.17 -9.99
C ALA A 154 -11.29 10.94 -10.19
N ILE A 155 -10.07 11.01 -9.66
CA ILE A 155 -9.17 9.88 -9.51
C ILE A 155 -8.73 9.86 -8.05
N MET A 156 -8.86 8.67 -7.43
CA MET A 156 -8.37 8.42 -6.08
C MET A 156 -7.37 7.28 -6.15
N THR A 157 -6.22 7.45 -5.50
CA THR A 157 -5.18 6.41 -5.40
C THR A 157 -5.03 5.95 -3.95
N GLY A 158 -4.73 4.66 -3.78
CA GLY A 158 -4.49 4.02 -2.49
C GLY A 158 -4.10 2.57 -2.68
N ILE A 159 -3.54 1.96 -1.63
CA ILE A 159 -3.12 0.56 -1.64
C ILE A 159 -4.34 -0.36 -1.45
N THR A 160 -5.23 0.01 -0.51
CA THR A 160 -6.37 -0.81 -0.15
C THR A 160 -7.67 -0.16 -0.60
N ARG A 161 -8.63 -1.00 -0.97
CA ARG A 161 -9.99 -0.54 -1.09
C ARG A 161 -10.60 -0.48 0.31
N VAL A 162 -10.80 0.71 0.84
CA VAL A 162 -11.62 0.89 2.03
C VAL A 162 -13.07 0.58 1.63
N SER A 163 -13.59 -0.56 2.10
CA SER A 163 -14.73 -1.26 1.51
C SER A 163 -16.03 -0.47 1.39
N LYS A 164 -16.93 -1.07 0.57
CA LYS A 164 -18.30 -0.61 0.36
C LYS A 164 -19.08 -0.35 1.65
N GLU A 165 -18.82 -1.08 2.73
CA GLU A 165 -19.65 -1.02 3.93
C GLU A 165 -19.27 0.11 4.88
N SER A 166 -18.09 0.72 4.75
CA SER A 166 -17.66 1.79 5.67
C SER A 166 -17.56 3.17 5.01
N VAL A 167 -16.72 3.34 4.01
CA VAL A 167 -16.43 4.67 3.43
C VAL A 167 -17.03 4.88 2.04
N PHE A 168 -17.08 3.82 1.23
CA PHE A 168 -17.58 3.88 -0.15
C PHE A 168 -18.96 3.25 -0.37
N SER A 169 -19.67 2.86 0.70
CA SER A 169 -20.98 2.21 0.58
C SER A 169 -21.96 2.99 -0.28
N ASP A 170 -21.83 4.28 -0.29
CA ASP A 170 -22.73 5.20 -0.96
C ASP A 170 -22.27 5.65 -2.34
N LEU A 171 -21.01 5.39 -2.74
CA LEU A 171 -20.45 5.81 -4.03
C LEU A 171 -20.77 4.79 -5.13
N ASN A 172 -21.94 4.90 -5.74
CA ASN A 172 -22.40 3.98 -6.79
C ASN A 172 -21.74 4.21 -8.17
N ASN A 173 -21.09 5.34 -8.36
CA ASN A 173 -20.41 5.77 -9.59
C ASN A 173 -18.90 5.51 -9.58
N LEU A 174 -18.40 4.77 -8.60
CA LEU A 174 -17.00 4.43 -8.49
C LEU A 174 -16.64 3.24 -9.38
N GLU A 175 -15.67 3.42 -10.27
CA GLU A 175 -14.97 2.34 -10.95
C GLU A 175 -13.68 2.01 -10.21
N VAL A 176 -13.53 0.76 -9.78
CA VAL A 176 -12.34 0.30 -9.07
C VAL A 176 -11.44 -0.45 -10.04
N VAL A 177 -10.19 -0.03 -10.11
CA VAL A 177 -9.12 -0.67 -10.90
C VAL A 177 -8.08 -1.21 -9.93
N THR A 178 -7.89 -2.52 -9.94
CA THR A 178 -6.94 -3.24 -9.09
C THR A 178 -5.82 -3.83 -9.94
N THR A 179 -4.85 -4.46 -9.31
CA THR A 179 -3.77 -5.17 -10.01
C THR A 179 -4.27 -6.30 -10.92
N THR A 180 -5.44 -6.88 -10.66
CA THR A 180 -6.04 -7.92 -11.51
C THR A 180 -6.92 -7.36 -12.65
N SER A 181 -7.14 -6.04 -12.68
CA SER A 181 -7.96 -5.39 -13.70
C SER A 181 -7.24 -5.30 -15.05
N ASN A 182 -8.00 -5.52 -16.15
CA ASN A 182 -7.48 -5.38 -17.51
C ASN A 182 -7.51 -3.93 -18.04
N LYS A 183 -7.79 -2.94 -17.18
CA LYS A 183 -7.75 -1.52 -17.54
C LYS A 183 -6.44 -0.90 -17.03
N TYR A 184 -5.86 -0.02 -17.84
CA TYR A 184 -4.68 0.77 -17.49
C TYR A 184 -3.45 -0.07 -17.09
N MET A 185 -3.32 -1.28 -17.63
CA MET A 185 -2.28 -2.25 -17.27
C MET A 185 -0.86 -1.74 -17.46
N THR A 186 -0.63 -0.81 -18.39
CA THR A 186 0.68 -0.21 -18.67
C THR A 186 0.78 1.25 -18.23
N ALA A 187 -0.25 1.78 -17.54
CA ALA A 187 -0.27 3.17 -17.10
C ALA A 187 0.54 3.42 -15.81
N SER A 188 0.92 2.35 -15.11
CA SER A 188 1.71 2.42 -13.88
C SER A 188 2.87 1.42 -13.97
N GLY A 189 4.08 1.87 -13.64
CA GLY A 189 5.27 1.05 -13.79
C GLY A 189 5.93 1.20 -15.16
N PHE A 190 7.14 0.66 -15.30
CA PHE A 190 7.82 0.52 -16.58
C PHE A 190 7.58 -0.86 -17.15
N THR A 191 7.26 -0.91 -18.45
CA THR A 191 7.30 -2.16 -19.21
C THR A 191 8.74 -2.67 -19.32
N GLU A 192 8.93 -3.95 -19.64
CA GLU A 192 10.28 -4.51 -19.86
C GLU A 192 11.02 -3.75 -20.95
N GLU A 193 10.35 -3.37 -22.03
CA GLU A 193 10.95 -2.59 -23.11
C GLU A 193 11.45 -1.23 -22.63
N GLU A 194 10.65 -0.47 -21.89
CA GLU A 194 11.03 0.82 -21.33
C GLU A 194 12.18 0.69 -20.32
N GLY A 195 12.12 -0.33 -19.43
CA GLY A 195 13.17 -0.64 -18.48
C GLY A 195 14.48 -0.97 -19.17
N PHE A 196 14.47 -1.88 -20.14
CA PHE A 196 15.67 -2.32 -20.86
C PHE A 196 16.26 -1.22 -21.75
N ASN A 197 15.42 -0.42 -22.40
CA ASN A 197 15.87 0.75 -23.16
C ASN A 197 16.56 1.77 -22.24
N SER A 198 16.05 1.94 -21.03
CA SER A 198 16.69 2.81 -20.05
C SER A 198 18.04 2.27 -19.58
N LEU A 199 18.15 0.97 -19.30
CA LEU A 199 19.43 0.33 -18.97
C LEU A 199 20.47 0.53 -20.07
N GLU A 200 20.10 0.34 -21.34
CA GLU A 200 21.02 0.57 -22.48
C GLU A 200 21.50 2.03 -22.53
N LYS A 201 20.59 3.00 -22.40
CA LYS A 201 20.92 4.43 -22.44
C LYS A 201 21.88 4.86 -21.33
N PHE A 202 21.79 4.21 -20.15
CA PHE A 202 22.66 4.50 -19.01
C PHE A 202 23.93 3.63 -18.96
N GLY A 203 24.14 2.75 -19.93
CA GLY A 203 25.34 1.91 -20.00
C GLY A 203 25.32 0.64 -19.15
N TYR A 204 24.13 0.19 -18.74
CA TYR A 204 23.91 -1.02 -17.94
C TYR A 204 23.24 -2.15 -18.74
N GLY A 205 23.39 -2.16 -20.06
CA GLY A 205 22.76 -3.18 -20.92
C GLY A 205 23.18 -4.62 -20.62
N ASP A 206 24.36 -4.82 -20.05
CA ASP A 206 24.88 -6.11 -19.59
C ASP A 206 24.20 -6.63 -18.30
N LYS A 207 23.46 -5.78 -17.60
CA LYS A 207 22.82 -6.12 -16.31
C LYS A 207 21.33 -6.49 -16.43
N LYS A 208 20.77 -6.62 -17.63
CA LYS A 208 19.34 -6.88 -17.84
C LYS A 208 18.81 -8.08 -17.04
N GLU A 209 19.51 -9.21 -17.11
CA GLU A 209 19.11 -10.43 -16.41
C GLU A 209 19.12 -10.26 -14.87
N GLU A 210 20.12 -9.57 -14.35
CA GLU A 210 20.25 -9.29 -12.94
C GLU A 210 19.13 -8.33 -12.47
N ILE A 211 18.87 -7.27 -13.24
CA ILE A 211 17.81 -6.29 -12.96
C ILE A 211 16.43 -6.93 -13.08
N LYS A 212 16.22 -7.80 -14.07
CA LYS A 212 14.99 -8.57 -14.20
C LYS A 212 14.73 -9.40 -12.92
N LYS A 213 15.71 -10.14 -12.46
CA LYS A 213 15.58 -10.94 -11.24
C LYS A 213 15.23 -10.12 -9.99
N TRP A 214 15.78 -8.89 -9.88
CA TRP A 214 15.62 -8.06 -8.68
C TRP A 214 14.36 -7.20 -8.70
N TYR A 215 13.97 -6.61 -9.83
CA TYR A 215 12.97 -5.55 -9.89
C TYR A 215 11.78 -5.82 -10.80
N ASP A 216 11.80 -6.91 -11.57
CA ASP A 216 10.66 -7.36 -12.35
C ASP A 216 9.63 -8.08 -11.48
N GLY A 217 8.46 -8.34 -12.06
CA GLY A 217 7.48 -9.29 -11.55
C GLY A 217 6.16 -8.68 -11.12
N PHE A 218 5.95 -7.38 -11.26
CA PHE A 218 4.61 -6.85 -11.09
C PHE A 218 3.71 -7.31 -12.24
N VAL A 219 2.49 -7.74 -11.90
CA VAL A 219 1.51 -8.23 -12.86
C VAL A 219 0.26 -7.34 -12.75
N PHE A 220 -0.09 -6.70 -13.86
CA PHE A 220 -1.31 -5.91 -13.96
C PHE A 220 -2.25 -6.52 -15.01
N GLY A 221 -3.36 -7.10 -14.56
CA GLY A 221 -4.29 -7.82 -15.40
C GLY A 221 -3.60 -8.97 -16.15
N LYS A 222 -3.43 -8.80 -17.47
CA LYS A 222 -2.77 -9.79 -18.34
C LYS A 222 -1.32 -9.46 -18.68
N ILE A 223 -0.84 -8.30 -18.26
CA ILE A 223 0.52 -7.85 -18.54
C ILE A 223 1.42 -8.27 -17.40
N THR A 224 2.47 -8.98 -17.75
CA THR A 224 3.57 -9.38 -16.87
C THR A 224 4.79 -8.49 -17.13
N ASP A 225 5.86 -8.70 -16.39
CA ASP A 225 7.16 -8.04 -16.62
C ASP A 225 7.06 -6.50 -16.49
N ILE A 226 6.32 -6.05 -15.48
CA ILE A 226 6.25 -4.64 -15.09
C ILE A 226 7.24 -4.38 -13.94
N TYR A 227 7.98 -3.30 -14.06
CA TYR A 227 9.03 -2.88 -13.12
C TYR A 227 8.57 -1.69 -12.29
N ASN A 228 8.96 -1.65 -11.01
CA ASN A 228 8.74 -0.48 -10.19
C ASN A 228 9.66 0.68 -10.64
N PRO A 229 9.10 1.85 -11.02
CA PRO A 229 9.90 2.97 -11.50
C PRO A 229 10.92 3.47 -10.47
N TRP A 230 10.57 3.46 -9.18
CA TRP A 230 11.46 3.92 -8.11
C TRP A 230 12.72 3.06 -8.02
N SER A 231 12.57 1.74 -8.09
CA SER A 231 13.70 0.81 -8.03
C SER A 231 14.60 0.95 -9.27
N ILE A 232 14.02 1.03 -10.46
CA ILE A 232 14.77 1.23 -11.70
C ILE A 232 15.52 2.57 -11.69
N LEU A 233 14.85 3.68 -11.33
CA LEU A 233 15.49 5.00 -11.31
C LEU A 233 16.65 5.07 -10.30
N ASN A 234 16.47 4.48 -9.10
CA ASN A 234 17.55 4.43 -8.13
C ASN A 234 18.72 3.55 -8.58
N PHE A 235 18.43 2.44 -9.25
CA PHE A 235 19.50 1.62 -9.85
C PHE A 235 20.26 2.39 -10.93
N LEU A 236 19.56 3.07 -11.84
CA LEU A 236 20.20 3.85 -12.91
C LEU A 236 21.07 5.00 -12.35
N ASP A 237 20.63 5.64 -11.26
CA ASP A 237 21.38 6.71 -10.61
C ASP A 237 22.63 6.20 -9.86
N LYS A 238 22.50 5.08 -9.14
CA LYS A 238 23.54 4.59 -8.22
C LYS A 238 24.42 3.48 -8.78
N GLY A 239 23.97 2.78 -9.82
CA GLY A 239 24.65 1.62 -10.40
C GLY A 239 24.77 0.41 -9.46
N LYS A 240 24.01 0.40 -8.35
CA LYS A 240 24.03 -0.62 -7.31
C LYS A 240 22.66 -1.27 -7.20
N ILE A 241 22.64 -2.59 -7.08
CA ILE A 241 21.43 -3.34 -6.71
C ILE A 241 21.24 -3.22 -5.18
N ASP A 242 20.03 -2.88 -4.77
CA ASP A 242 19.65 -2.70 -3.38
C ASP A 242 18.12 -2.75 -3.25
N THR A 243 17.60 -2.87 -2.04
CA THR A 243 16.17 -2.77 -1.76
C THR A 243 15.77 -1.29 -1.71
N TYR A 244 15.17 -0.79 -2.78
CA TYR A 244 14.81 0.62 -2.93
C TYR A 244 13.35 0.89 -2.61
N TRP A 245 12.41 0.35 -3.43
CA TRP A 245 10.98 0.59 -3.25
C TRP A 245 10.44 -0.09 -1.98
N ALA A 246 10.78 -1.34 -1.77
CA ALA A 246 10.25 -2.10 -0.65
C ALA A 246 10.62 -1.50 0.73
N ASN A 247 11.68 -0.68 0.78
CA ASN A 247 12.08 0.07 1.98
C ASN A 247 11.49 1.48 2.08
N THR A 248 10.68 1.94 1.12
CA THR A 248 10.12 3.31 1.15
C THR A 248 8.92 3.46 2.06
N SER A 249 8.18 2.39 2.32
CA SER A 249 7.00 2.38 3.18
C SER A 249 7.32 1.82 4.57
N SER A 250 6.56 2.25 5.57
CA SER A 250 6.56 1.56 6.85
C SER A 250 5.81 0.24 6.68
N ASN A 251 6.53 -0.87 6.61
CA ASN A 251 5.95 -2.22 6.53
C ASN A 251 5.31 -2.66 7.87
N GLY A 252 4.96 -1.69 8.72
CA GLY A 252 4.49 -1.92 10.09
C GLY A 252 3.21 -2.75 10.17
N LEU A 253 2.24 -2.45 9.29
CA LEU A 253 0.99 -3.21 9.25
C LEU A 253 1.24 -4.66 8.81
N VAL A 254 1.96 -4.86 7.70
CA VAL A 254 2.29 -6.21 7.21
C VAL A 254 3.11 -6.97 8.23
N SER A 255 4.12 -6.32 8.83
CA SER A 255 4.94 -6.90 9.89
C SER A 255 4.09 -7.31 11.10
N LYS A 256 3.14 -6.48 11.51
CA LYS A 256 2.20 -6.80 12.60
C LYS A 256 1.36 -8.03 12.23
N LEU A 257 0.70 -8.02 11.08
CA LEU A 257 -0.21 -9.08 10.67
C LEU A 257 0.49 -10.44 10.52
N VAL A 258 1.68 -10.48 9.90
CA VAL A 258 2.44 -11.73 9.75
C VAL A 258 2.97 -12.21 11.12
N ARG A 259 3.46 -11.30 11.95
CA ARG A 259 3.96 -11.64 13.28
C ARG A 259 2.85 -12.16 14.20
N GLU A 260 1.68 -11.50 14.21
CA GLU A 260 0.53 -11.82 15.05
C GLU A 260 -0.38 -12.90 14.45
N GLY A 261 -0.17 -13.27 13.19
CA GLY A 261 -0.90 -14.31 12.49
C GLY A 261 -0.75 -15.70 13.15
N ASP A 262 -1.69 -16.58 12.88
CA ASP A 262 -1.71 -17.96 13.38
C ASP A 262 -0.58 -18.83 12.80
N ALA A 263 -0.50 -20.07 13.24
CA ALA A 263 0.53 -21.01 12.80
C ALA A 263 0.40 -21.36 11.31
N ASP A 264 -0.82 -21.41 10.78
CA ASP A 264 -1.05 -21.74 9.37
C ASP A 264 -0.59 -20.61 8.47
N LEU A 265 -0.89 -19.34 8.81
CA LEU A 265 -0.39 -18.17 8.10
C LEU A 265 1.13 -18.12 8.08
N LYS A 266 1.78 -18.35 9.23
CA LYS A 266 3.25 -18.36 9.33
C LYS A 266 3.88 -19.48 8.51
N SER A 267 3.28 -20.66 8.49
CA SER A 267 3.74 -21.78 7.67
C SER A 267 3.65 -21.47 6.16
N VAL A 268 2.54 -20.87 5.74
CA VAL A 268 2.36 -20.44 4.34
C VAL A 268 3.33 -19.33 3.98
N PHE A 269 3.56 -18.38 4.87
CA PHE A 269 4.54 -17.31 4.67
C PHE A 269 5.96 -17.85 4.52
N GLU A 270 6.34 -18.85 5.31
CA GLU A 270 7.62 -19.55 5.18
C GLU A 270 7.79 -20.21 3.80
N GLU A 271 6.75 -20.84 3.27
CA GLU A 271 6.81 -21.45 1.93
C GLU A 271 7.05 -20.38 0.85
N LEU A 272 6.44 -19.18 1.00
CA LEU A 272 6.72 -18.05 0.13
C LEU A 272 8.19 -17.60 0.20
N LEU A 273 8.77 -17.52 1.41
CA LEU A 273 10.17 -17.14 1.58
C LEU A 273 11.13 -18.19 0.97
N LYS A 274 10.72 -19.44 0.87
CA LYS A 274 11.45 -20.50 0.14
C LYS A 274 11.26 -20.45 -1.36
N GLY A 275 10.55 -19.43 -1.89
CA GLY A 275 10.28 -19.27 -3.30
C GLY A 275 9.18 -20.18 -3.87
N LYS A 276 8.34 -20.75 -3.03
CA LYS A 276 7.19 -21.55 -3.47
C LYS A 276 5.97 -20.68 -3.68
N ASN A 277 5.09 -21.12 -4.56
CA ASN A 277 3.79 -20.51 -4.76
C ASN A 277 2.81 -20.99 -3.66
N ILE A 278 1.84 -20.15 -3.35
CA ILE A 278 0.72 -20.47 -2.46
C ILE A 278 -0.59 -20.42 -3.23
N LEU A 279 -1.56 -21.20 -2.80
CA LEU A 279 -2.91 -21.20 -3.37
C LEU A 279 -3.89 -20.71 -2.31
N CYS A 280 -4.49 -19.54 -2.52
CA CYS A 280 -5.41 -18.95 -1.55
C CYS A 280 -6.53 -18.16 -2.23
N PRO A 281 -7.66 -17.96 -1.55
CA PRO A 281 -8.69 -17.05 -2.02
C PRO A 281 -8.23 -15.59 -1.87
N ILE A 282 -8.58 -14.75 -2.83
CA ILE A 282 -8.31 -13.31 -2.79
C ILE A 282 -9.62 -12.55 -2.76
N ASP A 283 -9.75 -11.64 -1.82
CA ASP A 283 -10.79 -10.64 -1.79
C ASP A 283 -10.20 -9.26 -2.12
N GLU A 284 -10.42 -8.80 -3.35
CA GLU A 284 -9.98 -7.47 -3.79
C GLU A 284 -10.78 -6.33 -3.14
N GLN A 285 -11.80 -6.66 -2.36
CA GLN A 285 -12.64 -5.71 -1.63
C GLN A 285 -12.38 -5.74 -0.12
N ILE A 286 -11.19 -6.21 0.25
CA ILE A 286 -10.83 -6.37 1.66
C ILE A 286 -10.91 -5.06 2.44
N VAL A 287 -11.36 -5.16 3.67
CA VAL A 287 -11.48 -4.07 4.64
C VAL A 287 -10.52 -4.32 5.78
N TYR A 288 -9.95 -3.25 6.32
CA TYR A 288 -9.03 -3.36 7.46
C TYR A 288 -9.62 -4.11 8.65
N ASN A 289 -10.89 -3.90 9.00
CA ASN A 289 -11.53 -4.60 10.11
C ASN A 289 -11.75 -6.10 9.86
N GLN A 290 -11.69 -6.59 8.62
CA GLN A 290 -11.71 -8.02 8.33
C GLN A 290 -10.35 -8.70 8.56
N LEU A 291 -9.27 -7.92 8.67
CA LEU A 291 -7.94 -8.47 8.97
C LEU A 291 -7.85 -9.12 10.35
N ASP A 292 -8.71 -8.73 11.29
CA ASP A 292 -8.77 -9.33 12.64
C ASP A 292 -9.55 -10.65 12.66
N ASP A 293 -10.50 -10.83 11.72
CA ASP A 293 -11.43 -11.95 11.71
C ASP A 293 -11.06 -13.05 10.67
N ASP A 294 -10.27 -12.70 9.65
CA ASP A 294 -9.91 -13.60 8.55
C ASP A 294 -8.40 -13.57 8.29
N SER A 295 -7.70 -14.60 8.73
CA SER A 295 -6.25 -14.75 8.51
C SER A 295 -5.87 -14.81 7.02
N GLU A 296 -6.78 -15.25 6.12
CA GLU A 296 -6.57 -15.25 4.68
C GLU A 296 -6.58 -13.84 4.08
N ALA A 297 -7.16 -12.87 4.79
CA ALA A 297 -7.22 -11.46 4.39
C ALA A 297 -5.83 -10.82 4.21
N VAL A 298 -4.82 -11.32 4.91
CA VAL A 298 -3.44 -10.87 4.79
C VAL A 298 -2.90 -11.05 3.36
N TRP A 299 -3.25 -12.14 2.68
CA TRP A 299 -2.81 -12.41 1.31
C TRP A 299 -3.37 -11.41 0.31
N SER A 300 -4.61 -10.98 0.51
CA SER A 300 -5.24 -9.93 -0.30
C SER A 300 -4.55 -8.59 -0.11
N LEU A 301 -4.17 -8.24 1.12
CA LEU A 301 -3.41 -7.02 1.41
C LEU A 301 -2.01 -7.08 0.79
N LEU A 302 -1.30 -8.19 0.91
CA LEU A 302 0.03 -8.38 0.33
C LEU A 302 0.00 -8.28 -1.21
N LEU A 303 -1.04 -8.81 -1.85
CA LEU A 303 -1.25 -8.68 -3.29
C LEU A 303 -1.53 -7.21 -3.67
N ALA A 304 -2.44 -6.54 -2.97
CA ALA A 304 -2.77 -5.13 -3.23
C ALA A 304 -1.57 -4.20 -3.02
N SER A 305 -0.71 -4.52 -2.05
CA SER A 305 0.52 -3.77 -1.78
C SER A 305 1.66 -4.08 -2.77
N GLY A 306 1.48 -5.02 -3.70
CA GLY A 306 2.50 -5.40 -4.68
C GLY A 306 3.60 -6.32 -4.15
N TYR A 307 3.47 -6.85 -2.94
CA TYR A 307 4.43 -7.83 -2.39
C TYR A 307 4.24 -9.23 -2.95
N LEU A 308 3.02 -9.53 -3.40
CA LEU A 308 2.70 -10.75 -4.12
C LEU A 308 2.27 -10.43 -5.55
N LYS A 309 2.47 -11.41 -6.43
CA LYS A 309 1.97 -11.38 -7.81
C LYS A 309 1.10 -12.60 -8.07
N VAL A 310 0.15 -12.45 -9.00
CA VAL A 310 -0.68 -13.55 -9.49
C VAL A 310 0.11 -14.35 -10.52
N VAL A 311 0.29 -15.63 -10.25
CA VAL A 311 0.89 -16.61 -11.18
C VAL A 311 -0.19 -17.23 -12.05
N SER A 312 -1.28 -17.67 -11.42
CA SER A 312 -2.44 -18.22 -12.13
C SER A 312 -3.73 -18.01 -11.33
N ILE A 313 -4.85 -18.09 -12.01
CA ILE A 313 -6.18 -17.96 -11.39
C ILE A 313 -6.96 -19.22 -11.76
N GLU A 314 -7.44 -19.95 -10.76
CA GLU A 314 -8.29 -21.10 -10.98
C GLU A 314 -9.64 -20.70 -11.61
N LYS A 315 -10.18 -21.58 -12.42
CA LYS A 315 -11.50 -21.34 -13.05
C LYS A 315 -12.58 -21.21 -11.97
N LYS A 316 -13.33 -20.10 -12.02
CA LYS A 316 -14.41 -19.83 -11.07
C LYS A 316 -15.47 -20.94 -11.12
N VAL A 317 -15.77 -21.53 -9.99
CA VAL A 317 -16.85 -22.52 -9.81
C VAL A 317 -17.95 -21.90 -8.97
N VAL A 318 -19.20 -22.01 -9.42
CA VAL A 318 -20.36 -21.48 -8.69
C VAL A 318 -20.43 -22.10 -7.29
N GLY A 319 -20.55 -21.26 -6.27
CA GLY A 319 -20.62 -21.68 -4.86
C GLY A 319 -19.27 -21.97 -4.19
N LYS A 320 -18.15 -21.77 -4.91
CA LYS A 320 -16.81 -21.83 -4.33
C LYS A 320 -16.09 -20.50 -4.41
N ARG A 321 -15.22 -20.20 -3.43
CA ARG A 321 -14.28 -19.07 -3.55
C ARG A 321 -13.33 -19.35 -4.72
N GLN A 322 -12.98 -18.31 -5.48
CA GLN A 322 -11.98 -18.40 -6.54
C GLN A 322 -10.61 -18.42 -5.91
N LEU A 323 -9.77 -19.37 -6.30
CA LEU A 323 -8.40 -19.48 -5.80
C LEU A 323 -7.42 -18.84 -6.77
N TYR A 324 -6.43 -18.22 -6.20
CA TYR A 324 -5.31 -17.56 -6.89
C TYR A 324 -4.02 -18.24 -6.47
N GLU A 325 -3.22 -18.60 -7.43
CA GLU A 325 -1.84 -19.02 -7.20
C GLU A 325 -0.99 -17.77 -7.16
N LEU A 326 -0.34 -17.54 -6.02
CA LEU A 326 0.47 -16.36 -5.76
C LEU A 326 1.92 -16.73 -5.49
N SER A 327 2.83 -15.84 -5.86
CA SER A 327 4.25 -15.90 -5.48
C SER A 327 4.74 -14.54 -5.00
N LEU A 328 5.92 -14.48 -4.40
CA LEU A 328 6.61 -13.22 -4.16
C LEU A 328 6.88 -12.50 -5.49
N THR A 329 6.76 -11.19 -5.47
CA THR A 329 6.89 -10.38 -6.69
C THR A 329 8.28 -10.51 -7.28
N ASN A 330 9.34 -10.33 -6.46
CA ASN A 330 10.72 -10.37 -6.91
C ASN A 330 11.72 -10.50 -5.74
N MET A 331 13.02 -10.40 -6.05
CA MET A 331 14.08 -10.52 -5.05
C MET A 331 14.14 -9.33 -4.09
N GLU A 332 13.78 -8.13 -4.54
CA GLU A 332 13.68 -6.93 -3.68
C GLU A 332 12.68 -7.15 -2.54
N VAL A 333 11.52 -7.72 -2.86
CA VAL A 333 10.48 -8.05 -1.87
C VAL A 333 10.93 -9.17 -0.94
N LEU A 334 11.60 -10.18 -1.47
CA LEU A 334 12.15 -11.27 -0.67
C LEU A 334 13.16 -10.74 0.36
N ASP A 335 14.09 -9.89 -0.07
CA ASP A 335 15.10 -9.28 0.81
C ASP A 335 14.45 -8.41 1.90
N MET A 336 13.47 -7.60 1.53
CA MET A 336 12.68 -6.82 2.49
C MET A 336 12.00 -7.70 3.54
N PHE A 337 11.42 -8.84 3.14
CA PHE A 337 10.80 -9.76 4.11
C PHE A 337 11.82 -10.41 5.03
N TYR A 338 13.01 -10.75 4.54
CA TYR A 338 14.08 -11.21 5.40
C TYR A 338 14.49 -10.14 6.43
N ASP A 339 14.64 -8.89 6.00
CA ASP A 339 14.96 -7.79 6.92
C ASP A 339 13.84 -7.52 7.93
N MET A 340 12.59 -7.66 7.51
CA MET A 340 11.43 -7.55 8.40
C MET A 340 11.47 -8.62 9.49
N VAL A 341 11.71 -9.88 9.13
CA VAL A 341 11.83 -11.00 10.08
C VAL A 341 13.01 -10.79 11.02
N ARG A 342 14.18 -10.43 10.50
CA ARG A 342 15.35 -10.06 11.33
C ARG A 342 15.01 -8.93 12.31
N GLY A 343 14.21 -7.97 11.88
CA GLY A 343 13.77 -6.84 12.69
C GLY A 343 12.99 -7.23 13.94
N TRP A 344 12.24 -8.33 13.91
CA TRP A 344 11.48 -8.81 15.06
C TRP A 344 12.38 -9.21 16.24
N PHE A 345 13.59 -9.66 15.93
CA PHE A 345 14.58 -10.13 16.92
C PHE A 345 15.54 -9.05 17.40
N LYS A 346 15.48 -7.82 16.87
CA LYS A 346 16.43 -6.75 17.24
C LYS A 346 16.43 -6.40 18.72
N LYS A 347 15.29 -6.50 19.41
CA LYS A 347 15.20 -6.26 20.87
C LYS A 347 15.91 -7.35 21.68
N SER A 348 15.97 -8.56 21.16
CA SER A 348 16.59 -9.75 21.76
C SER A 348 17.95 -10.08 21.11
N ALA A 349 18.60 -9.12 20.47
CA ALA A 349 19.79 -9.37 19.65
C ALA A 349 20.93 -10.08 20.40
N GLY A 350 21.06 -9.82 21.72
CA GLY A 350 22.03 -10.54 22.57
C GLY A 350 21.70 -12.03 22.70
N ASN A 351 20.45 -12.35 22.96
CA ASN A 351 19.97 -13.73 23.13
C ASN A 351 19.91 -14.46 21.80
N TYR A 352 19.50 -13.76 20.72
CA TYR A 352 19.53 -14.28 19.35
C TYR A 352 20.94 -14.71 18.92
N ASN A 353 21.95 -13.84 19.06
CA ASN A 353 23.34 -14.16 18.75
C ASN A 353 23.89 -15.30 19.63
N ALA A 354 23.47 -15.36 20.89
CA ALA A 354 23.83 -16.42 21.80
C ALA A 354 23.21 -17.76 21.41
N PHE A 355 21.92 -17.77 20.98
CA PHE A 355 21.26 -18.94 20.43
C PHE A 355 22.00 -19.47 19.20
N VAL A 356 22.31 -18.61 18.22
CA VAL A 356 23.04 -19.00 17.01
C VAL A 356 24.43 -19.57 17.34
N LYS A 357 25.15 -18.96 18.29
CA LYS A 357 26.43 -19.50 18.76
C LYS A 357 26.29 -20.87 19.40
N ALA A 358 25.30 -21.04 20.27
CA ALA A 358 25.01 -22.34 20.91
C ALA A 358 24.68 -23.42 19.87
N LEU A 359 23.89 -23.07 18.85
CA LEU A 359 23.58 -23.97 17.74
C LEU A 359 24.85 -24.42 16.99
N LEU A 360 25.73 -23.48 16.65
CA LEU A 360 26.94 -23.77 15.87
C LEU A 360 27.95 -24.63 16.64
N ILE A 361 27.94 -24.59 17.97
CA ILE A 361 28.79 -25.44 18.84
C ILE A 361 28.04 -26.67 19.38
N ASN A 362 26.79 -26.88 18.93
CA ASN A 362 25.93 -28.00 19.35
C ASN A 362 25.66 -28.04 20.88
N ASP A 363 25.55 -26.87 21.52
CA ASP A 363 25.18 -26.72 22.92
C ASP A 363 23.66 -26.66 23.06
N VAL A 364 23.05 -27.85 23.16
CA VAL A 364 21.58 -28.01 23.20
C VAL A 364 20.97 -27.38 24.47
N GLU A 365 21.70 -27.37 25.59
CA GLU A 365 21.21 -26.80 26.84
C GLU A 365 21.13 -25.29 26.75
N ALA A 366 22.18 -24.63 26.26
CA ALA A 366 22.19 -23.19 26.01
C ALA A 366 21.19 -22.78 24.91
N MET A 367 21.04 -23.58 23.86
CA MET A 367 20.00 -23.35 22.85
C MET A 367 18.60 -23.31 23.46
N ASN A 368 18.28 -24.27 24.33
CA ASN A 368 16.97 -24.34 24.99
C ASN A 368 16.75 -23.16 25.94
N GLU A 369 17.77 -22.75 26.68
CA GLU A 369 17.71 -21.56 27.56
C GLU A 369 17.43 -20.29 26.76
N TYR A 370 18.23 -20.03 25.72
CA TYR A 370 18.04 -18.84 24.88
C TYR A 370 16.73 -18.87 24.09
N MET A 371 16.29 -20.03 23.64
CA MET A 371 15.00 -20.20 22.98
C MET A 371 13.83 -19.82 23.89
N ASN A 372 13.88 -20.23 25.17
CA ASN A 372 12.85 -19.89 26.14
C ASN A 372 12.82 -18.39 26.40
N VAL A 373 13.98 -17.73 26.59
CA VAL A 373 14.04 -16.28 26.78
C VAL A 373 13.51 -15.53 25.57
N ILE A 374 13.91 -15.90 24.35
CA ILE A 374 13.43 -15.29 23.11
C ILE A 374 11.92 -15.50 22.97
N SER A 375 11.43 -16.72 23.30
CA SER A 375 10.01 -17.05 23.25
C SER A 375 9.21 -16.20 24.24
N GLU A 376 9.67 -16.04 25.47
CA GLU A 376 9.00 -15.23 26.49
C GLU A 376 8.96 -13.74 26.08
N GLU A 377 10.05 -13.18 25.54
CA GLU A 377 10.09 -11.81 25.07
C GLU A 377 9.20 -11.53 23.86
N ILE A 378 9.08 -12.50 22.97
CA ILE A 378 8.27 -12.38 21.76
C ILE A 378 6.81 -12.71 22.03
N PHE A 379 6.52 -13.72 22.88
CA PHE A 379 5.18 -14.24 23.11
C PHE A 379 4.49 -13.63 24.35
N SER A 380 5.19 -13.11 25.32
CA SER A 380 4.58 -12.44 26.48
C SER A 380 3.73 -11.22 26.09
N ASN A 381 3.98 -10.63 24.91
CA ASN A 381 3.17 -9.55 24.35
C ASN A 381 1.96 -10.05 23.53
N PHE A 382 1.80 -11.39 23.36
CA PHE A 382 0.75 -11.99 22.52
C PHE A 382 -0.40 -12.63 23.30
N ASP A 383 -0.31 -12.68 24.61
CA ASP A 383 -1.27 -13.43 25.45
C ASP A 383 -2.49 -12.60 25.88
N VAL A 384 -2.79 -11.52 25.19
CA VAL A 384 -3.98 -10.72 25.45
C VAL A 384 -5.04 -11.01 24.38
N GLY A 385 -5.68 -12.19 24.47
CA GLY A 385 -7.01 -12.26 23.89
C GLY A 385 -7.50 -13.51 23.18
N THR A 386 -6.73 -14.54 22.84
CA THR A 386 -7.31 -15.78 22.33
C THR A 386 -6.50 -17.02 22.73
N LYS A 387 -7.20 -18.05 23.19
CA LYS A 387 -6.57 -19.31 23.62
C LYS A 387 -5.74 -19.91 22.49
N PRO A 388 -4.46 -20.30 22.75
CA PRO A 388 -3.66 -21.00 21.75
C PRO A 388 -4.44 -22.23 21.24
N SER A 389 -4.54 -22.37 19.92
CA SER A 389 -5.17 -23.56 19.37
C SER A 389 -4.35 -24.78 19.79
N LYS A 390 -4.98 -25.76 20.42
CA LYS A 390 -4.35 -26.98 20.90
C LYS A 390 -3.83 -27.90 19.77
N LEU A 391 -3.90 -27.49 18.52
CA LEU A 391 -3.80 -28.39 17.38
C LEU A 391 -2.43 -28.49 16.70
N GLN A 392 -1.47 -27.57 16.87
CA GLN A 392 -0.11 -27.78 16.31
C GLN A 392 0.97 -26.81 16.87
N PRO A 393 1.45 -26.98 18.12
CA PRO A 393 2.57 -26.18 18.63
C PRO A 393 3.85 -26.35 17.81
N GLU A 394 4.10 -27.54 17.25
CA GLU A 394 5.33 -27.88 16.52
C GLU A 394 5.53 -27.04 15.25
N ARG A 395 4.48 -26.79 14.46
CA ARG A 395 4.59 -25.98 13.24
C ARG A 395 4.89 -24.50 13.52
N PHE A 396 4.38 -24.00 14.63
CA PHE A 396 4.65 -22.65 15.08
C PHE A 396 6.13 -22.46 15.45
N TYR A 397 6.67 -23.38 16.28
CA TYR A 397 8.08 -23.36 16.65
C TYR A 397 8.99 -23.58 15.43
N HIS A 398 8.55 -24.28 14.44
CA HIS A 398 9.28 -24.56 13.23
C HIS A 398 9.53 -23.29 12.38
N GLY A 399 8.49 -22.53 12.05
CA GLY A 399 8.61 -21.26 11.33
C GLY A 399 9.41 -20.23 12.14
N PHE A 400 9.26 -20.25 13.46
CA PHE A 400 10.02 -19.42 14.37
C PHE A 400 11.53 -19.73 14.34
N VAL A 401 11.90 -21.01 14.44
CA VAL A 401 13.30 -21.45 14.39
C VAL A 401 13.91 -21.13 13.02
N LEU A 402 13.18 -21.33 11.93
CA LEU A 402 13.68 -20.98 10.60
C LEU A 402 13.93 -19.48 10.44
N GLY A 403 13.06 -18.63 11.01
CA GLY A 403 13.31 -17.18 11.08
C GLY A 403 14.58 -16.84 11.87
N LEU A 404 14.89 -17.59 12.94
CA LEU A 404 16.14 -17.46 13.68
C LEU A 404 17.37 -17.91 12.89
N LEU A 405 17.21 -18.77 11.90
CA LEU A 405 18.33 -19.32 11.11
C LEU A 405 18.55 -18.60 9.79
N VAL A 406 17.79 -17.57 9.48
CA VAL A 406 17.92 -16.79 8.22
C VAL A 406 19.33 -16.24 8.03
N ASP A 407 19.97 -15.75 9.09
CA ASP A 407 21.35 -15.22 9.02
C ASP A 407 22.41 -16.28 8.73
N LEU A 408 22.07 -17.55 8.90
CA LEU A 408 22.97 -18.66 8.57
C LEU A 408 22.79 -19.15 7.13
N ALA A 409 21.82 -18.63 6.38
CA ALA A 409 21.53 -19.10 5.02
C ALA A 409 22.64 -18.77 4.01
N GLU A 410 23.53 -17.82 4.32
CA GLU A 410 24.72 -17.52 3.51
C GLU A 410 25.80 -18.62 3.61
N ASP A 411 25.96 -19.21 4.80
CA ASP A 411 27.01 -20.20 5.09
C ASP A 411 26.49 -21.63 5.16
N TYR A 412 25.16 -21.82 5.38
CA TYR A 412 24.53 -23.12 5.62
C TYR A 412 23.25 -23.29 4.82
N ILE A 413 23.03 -24.50 4.32
CA ILE A 413 21.72 -24.89 3.76
C ILE A 413 20.79 -25.24 4.92
N VAL A 414 19.89 -24.34 5.25
CA VAL A 414 18.86 -24.59 6.28
C VAL A 414 17.70 -25.37 5.67
N THR A 415 17.55 -26.62 6.10
CA THR A 415 16.43 -27.47 5.67
C THR A 415 15.57 -27.82 6.87
N SER A 416 14.26 -27.63 6.72
CA SER A 416 13.31 -28.12 7.70
C SER A 416 13.01 -29.60 7.45
N ASN A 417 12.86 -30.38 8.52
CA ASN A 417 12.51 -31.78 8.44
C ASN A 417 11.14 -31.92 7.79
N ARG A 418 11.12 -32.38 6.54
CA ARG A 418 9.90 -32.88 5.92
C ARG A 418 9.62 -34.23 6.52
N GLU A 419 8.48 -34.29 7.26
CA GLU A 419 7.77 -35.51 7.57
C GLU A 419 8.63 -36.79 7.61
N SER A 420 9.24 -37.07 8.75
CA SER A 420 9.54 -38.46 9.09
C SER A 420 8.30 -39.03 9.74
N GLY A 421 7.42 -39.52 8.91
CA GLY A 421 6.46 -40.58 9.18
C GLY A 421 5.44 -40.40 10.34
N PHE A 422 4.26 -40.36 10.02
CA PHE A 422 3.06 -41.18 10.25
C PHE A 422 1.84 -40.42 9.80
#